data_76412986542ce7c5d131441b35bef15a
#
_entry.id   76412986542ce7c5d131441b35bef15a
#
_cell.length_a   1.000
_cell.length_b   1.000
_cell.length_c   1.000
_cell.angle_alpha   90.00
_cell.angle_beta   90.00
_cell.angle_gamma   90.00
#
_symmetry.space_group_name_H-M   'P 1'
#
loop_
_entity.id
_entity.type
_entity.pdbx_description
1 polymer ?
#
loop_
_entity_poly.entity_id
_entity_poly.type
_entity_poly.pdbx_seq_one_letter_code
_entity_poly.pdbx_strand_id
1 'polypeptide(L)'
;MRPVIPQGLAIPQGLAIPDPGEALFPPWPERQRIDDYLTRELALALKRVAAGSATPTLDMEAFRRELAGFDFAVPHPLSALLDWSVGMLEHGVVHLTHPRYFGLFNPSPSFPAQCADRIVASFNPQVASSATSPAAVALEAHVIRMVAQRAGLPAQSGGHFTSGGSEANYTGLLCALTRAHPRFAADGARAFPGPPVFYTSKECHRSWVKIAHQAGIGRSAARLVETDGSGRMATAALADAIAADLTSGCIPVLIVASAGTTNAGMIDPLTDCAELAQRHGLWYHIDAAWGGAIIASEKLRGALAGLERADSATIDAHKWFATTMGCGMFLVKDAHSLSPVFQVAASYMPSHEPSLDPYMNTAQWSRRFMGLRLFLSLASAGWEGHAAHIERAVEQTARIRQGLEARGWSVVNDSPLAVLSAVPPAALGTARTVVERVLESGRAWVSLARFEERDVIRICVTHGETSEEDLSILLEALTRV
;
A
#
# COMPACT_ATOMS: atom_id res chain seq x y z
N MET A 1 29.47 33.68 -5.62
CA MET A 1 28.13 33.76 -6.26
C MET A 1 27.11 33.70 -5.15
N ARG A 2 26.17 34.63 -5.04
CA ARG A 2 25.07 34.50 -4.05
C ARG A 2 24.13 33.39 -4.52
N PRO A 3 23.68 32.48 -3.64
CA PRO A 3 22.71 31.45 -4.03
C PRO A 3 21.45 32.13 -4.60
N VAL A 4 21.00 31.67 -5.74
CA VAL A 4 19.75 32.13 -6.35
C VAL A 4 18.61 31.54 -5.54
N ILE A 5 18.09 32.30 -4.59
CA ILE A 5 16.81 32.01 -3.95
C ILE A 5 15.75 32.18 -5.06
N PRO A 6 14.81 31.26 -5.23
CA PRO A 6 13.75 31.38 -6.23
C PRO A 6 13.07 32.75 -6.11
N GLN A 7 12.94 33.47 -7.22
CA GLN A 7 12.22 34.73 -7.24
C GLN A 7 10.76 34.45 -6.93
N GLY A 8 10.35 34.75 -5.68
CA GLY A 8 8.96 34.56 -5.20
C GLY A 8 8.84 34.14 -3.74
N LEU A 9 9.92 33.66 -3.11
CA LEU A 9 9.90 33.33 -1.68
C LEU A 9 10.23 34.57 -0.86
N ALA A 10 9.19 35.27 -0.43
CA ALA A 10 9.33 36.31 0.60
C ALA A 10 9.72 35.63 1.92
N ILE A 11 10.95 35.77 2.38
CA ILE A 11 11.36 35.36 3.72
C ILE A 11 10.45 36.08 4.72
N PRO A 12 9.68 35.36 5.59
CA PRO A 12 8.92 36.02 6.63
C PRO A 12 9.85 36.91 7.46
N GLN A 13 9.53 38.19 7.57
CA GLN A 13 10.32 39.14 8.37
C GLN A 13 10.38 38.63 9.82
N GLY A 14 11.60 38.34 10.30
CA GLY A 14 11.84 37.99 11.70
C GLY A 14 12.42 36.60 12.00
N LEU A 15 12.65 35.75 11.01
CA LEU A 15 13.36 34.48 11.22
C LEU A 15 14.84 34.68 10.81
N ALA A 16 15.71 34.90 11.79
CA ALA A 16 17.15 34.96 11.58
C ALA A 16 17.69 33.60 11.14
N ILE A 17 18.77 33.59 10.31
CA ILE A 17 19.53 32.37 10.06
C ILE A 17 20.17 32.00 11.41
N PRO A 18 19.86 30.84 12.01
CA PRO A 18 20.49 30.43 13.25
C PRO A 18 21.98 30.20 13.02
N ASP A 19 22.78 30.31 14.08
CA ASP A 19 24.16 29.84 14.07
C ASP A 19 24.19 28.40 13.49
N PRO A 20 25.09 28.07 12.55
CA PRO A 20 25.19 26.73 11.99
C PRO A 20 25.21 25.61 13.06
N GLY A 21 25.78 25.86 14.24
CA GLY A 21 25.77 24.95 15.37
C GLY A 21 24.38 24.69 15.98
N GLU A 22 23.48 25.69 15.90
CA GLU A 22 22.11 25.57 16.41
C GLU A 22 21.08 25.15 15.34
N ALA A 23 21.46 25.13 14.08
CA ALA A 23 20.55 24.86 12.97
C ALA A 23 19.82 23.49 13.08
N LEU A 24 20.51 22.47 13.57
CA LEU A 24 19.94 21.12 13.75
C LEU A 24 19.12 20.99 15.04
N PHE A 25 19.47 21.75 16.08
CA PHE A 25 18.85 21.68 17.40
C PHE A 25 18.53 23.09 17.93
N PRO A 26 17.63 23.82 17.25
CA PRO A 26 17.30 25.19 17.68
C PRO A 26 16.67 25.19 19.10
N PRO A 27 16.78 26.29 19.85
CA PRO A 27 16.16 26.43 21.16
C PRO A 27 14.66 26.20 21.15
N TRP A 28 14.10 25.72 22.27
CA TRP A 28 12.68 25.32 22.34
C TRP A 28 11.70 26.40 21.84
N PRO A 29 11.82 27.69 22.19
CA PRO A 29 10.90 28.71 21.69
C PRO A 29 10.94 28.86 20.16
N GLU A 30 12.10 28.63 19.55
CA GLU A 30 12.26 28.65 18.11
C GLU A 30 11.59 27.46 17.45
N ARG A 31 11.80 26.24 17.99
CA ARG A 31 11.11 25.02 17.51
C ARG A 31 9.59 25.21 17.51
N GLN A 32 9.04 25.78 18.58
CA GLN A 32 7.60 25.99 18.70
C GLN A 32 7.08 26.98 17.64
N ARG A 33 7.79 28.10 17.40
CA ARG A 33 7.42 29.05 16.35
C ARG A 33 7.43 28.41 14.95
N ILE A 34 8.45 27.59 14.68
CA ILE A 34 8.58 26.88 13.39
C ILE A 34 7.45 25.83 13.24
N ASP A 35 7.12 25.08 14.28
CA ASP A 35 6.04 24.07 14.24
C ASP A 35 4.66 24.70 14.04
N ASP A 36 4.37 25.80 14.72
CA ASP A 36 3.14 26.59 14.54
C ASP A 36 3.06 27.15 13.09
N TYR A 37 4.17 27.67 12.57
CA TYR A 37 4.26 28.14 11.20
C TYR A 37 3.98 27.03 10.19
N LEU A 38 4.68 25.90 10.29
CA LEU A 38 4.52 24.75 9.39
C LEU A 38 3.10 24.18 9.45
N THR A 39 2.52 24.09 10.64
CA THR A 39 1.14 23.61 10.81
C THR A 39 0.13 24.47 10.04
N ARG A 40 0.30 25.80 10.10
CA ARG A 40 -0.56 26.75 9.37
C ARG A 40 -0.35 26.64 7.86
N GLU A 41 0.89 26.60 7.41
CA GLU A 41 1.20 26.54 5.97
C GLU A 41 0.71 25.23 5.33
N LEU A 42 0.84 24.09 6.02
CA LEU A 42 0.29 22.83 5.56
C LEU A 42 -1.24 22.86 5.43
N ALA A 43 -1.94 23.47 6.40
CA ALA A 43 -3.39 23.62 6.34
C ALA A 43 -3.84 24.49 5.14
N LEU A 44 -3.09 25.55 4.84
CA LEU A 44 -3.37 26.42 3.68
C LEU A 44 -3.05 25.71 2.36
N ALA A 45 -1.91 25.00 2.27
CA ALA A 45 -1.52 24.25 1.08
C ALA A 45 -2.55 23.16 0.74
N LEU A 46 -3.01 22.38 1.72
CA LEU A 46 -4.03 21.36 1.50
C LEU A 46 -5.35 21.94 0.99
N LYS A 47 -5.75 23.14 1.47
CA LYS A 47 -6.93 23.84 0.93
C LYS A 47 -6.72 24.26 -0.52
N ARG A 48 -5.53 24.77 -0.88
CA ARG A 48 -5.22 25.14 -2.27
C ARG A 48 -5.20 23.90 -3.18
N VAL A 49 -4.62 22.78 -2.70
CA VAL A 49 -4.65 21.50 -3.41
C VAL A 49 -6.07 21.05 -3.69
N ALA A 50 -6.94 21.01 -2.67
CA ALA A 50 -8.33 20.57 -2.83
C ALA A 50 -9.16 21.42 -3.81
N ALA A 51 -8.83 22.71 -3.92
CA ALA A 51 -9.48 23.65 -4.86
C ALA A 51 -8.81 23.68 -6.25
N GLY A 52 -7.60 23.16 -6.37
CA GLY A 52 -6.76 23.28 -7.57
C GLY A 52 -6.84 22.10 -8.54
N SER A 53 -5.70 21.84 -9.18
CA SER A 53 -5.51 20.69 -10.08
C SER A 53 -5.18 19.43 -9.32
N ALA A 54 -5.78 18.31 -9.72
CA ALA A 54 -5.41 16.97 -9.20
C ALA A 54 -4.07 16.46 -9.77
N THR A 55 -3.54 17.10 -10.81
CA THR A 55 -2.30 16.72 -11.52
C THR A 55 -1.16 17.68 -11.20
N PRO A 56 0.11 17.20 -11.24
CA PRO A 56 1.27 18.07 -11.06
C PRO A 56 1.32 19.19 -12.08
N THR A 57 1.77 20.37 -11.64
CA THR A 57 1.94 21.56 -12.46
C THR A 57 3.38 22.06 -12.51
N LEU A 58 4.32 21.35 -11.87
CA LEU A 58 5.72 21.74 -11.74
C LEU A 58 6.47 21.59 -13.08
N ASP A 59 7.21 22.64 -13.48
CA ASP A 59 8.21 22.53 -14.54
C ASP A 59 9.41 21.73 -14.03
N MET A 60 9.51 20.48 -14.46
CA MET A 60 10.56 19.56 -14.02
C MET A 60 11.97 19.97 -14.45
N GLU A 61 12.13 20.69 -15.55
CA GLU A 61 13.44 21.19 -15.98
C GLU A 61 13.91 22.34 -15.08
N ALA A 62 13.01 23.29 -14.82
CA ALA A 62 13.28 24.38 -13.88
C ALA A 62 13.59 23.84 -12.49
N PHE A 63 12.80 22.87 -12.01
CA PHE A 63 13.00 22.25 -10.71
C PHE A 63 14.35 21.51 -10.60
N ARG A 64 14.76 20.76 -11.63
CA ARG A 64 16.09 20.11 -11.61
C ARG A 64 17.24 21.10 -11.56
N ARG A 65 17.13 22.24 -12.25
CA ARG A 65 18.14 23.30 -12.18
C ARG A 65 18.21 23.92 -10.78
N GLU A 66 17.06 24.15 -10.17
CA GLU A 66 16.96 24.65 -8.80
C GLU A 66 17.55 23.65 -7.80
N LEU A 67 17.17 22.37 -7.90
CA LEU A 67 17.67 21.31 -7.04
C LEU A 67 19.20 21.15 -7.12
N ALA A 68 19.79 21.33 -8.30
CA ALA A 68 21.24 21.28 -8.49
C ALA A 68 21.97 22.44 -7.80
N GLY A 69 21.26 23.47 -7.37
CA GLY A 69 21.82 24.57 -6.55
C GLY A 69 22.02 24.23 -5.08
N PHE A 70 21.46 23.10 -4.60
CA PHE A 70 21.66 22.61 -3.23
C PHE A 70 22.91 21.73 -3.16
N ASP A 71 24.08 22.34 -2.98
CA ASP A 71 25.36 21.62 -2.81
C ASP A 71 25.70 21.28 -1.36
N PHE A 72 24.82 21.71 -0.41
CA PHE A 72 24.97 21.55 1.04
C PHE A 72 26.22 22.19 1.65
N ALA A 73 27.02 22.92 0.87
CA ALA A 73 28.19 23.66 1.36
C ALA A 73 27.76 24.92 2.11
N VAL A 74 26.62 25.50 1.76
CA VAL A 74 26.06 26.70 2.39
C VAL A 74 24.69 26.35 3.00
N PRO A 75 24.49 26.61 4.31
CA PRO A 75 23.21 26.39 4.95
C PRO A 75 22.16 27.40 4.47
N HIS A 76 20.90 26.95 4.43
CA HIS A 76 19.75 27.79 4.12
C HIS A 76 18.86 27.95 5.35
N PRO A 77 18.12 29.05 5.49
CA PRO A 77 17.14 29.24 6.56
C PRO A 77 16.07 28.13 6.52
N LEU A 78 15.80 27.50 7.66
CA LEU A 78 14.83 26.39 7.72
C LEU A 78 13.43 26.81 7.24
N SER A 79 12.98 28.03 7.55
CA SER A 79 11.68 28.55 7.08
C SER A 79 11.59 28.57 5.54
N ALA A 80 12.65 29.02 4.86
CA ALA A 80 12.71 29.05 3.40
C ALA A 80 12.70 27.62 2.81
N LEU A 81 13.37 26.67 3.48
CA LEU A 81 13.34 25.26 3.09
C LEU A 81 11.95 24.62 3.30
N LEU A 82 11.24 25.00 4.35
CA LEU A 82 9.87 24.55 4.61
C LEU A 82 8.92 25.06 3.53
N ASP A 83 8.98 26.35 3.18
CA ASP A 83 8.17 26.93 2.10
C ASP A 83 8.47 26.26 0.76
N TRP A 84 9.76 26.09 0.45
CA TRP A 84 10.20 25.36 -0.74
C TRP A 84 9.65 23.93 -0.77
N SER A 85 9.74 23.22 0.35
CA SER A 85 9.27 21.81 0.45
C SER A 85 7.76 21.69 0.30
N VAL A 86 7.00 22.59 0.91
CA VAL A 86 5.54 22.66 0.75
C VAL A 86 5.18 22.97 -0.69
N GLY A 87 5.81 23.98 -1.31
CA GLY A 87 5.59 24.33 -2.71
C GLY A 87 5.98 23.21 -3.67
N MET A 88 7.10 22.53 -3.43
CA MET A 88 7.51 21.35 -4.21
C MET A 88 6.42 20.26 -4.18
N LEU A 89 5.86 19.95 -3.01
CA LEU A 89 4.80 18.95 -2.90
C LEU A 89 3.45 19.46 -3.44
N GLU A 90 3.14 20.74 -3.27
CA GLU A 90 1.92 21.35 -3.80
C GLU A 90 1.87 21.36 -5.34
N HIS A 91 3.00 21.44 -6.02
CA HIS A 91 3.06 21.53 -7.47
C HIS A 91 3.66 20.30 -8.17
N GLY A 92 4.43 19.49 -7.44
CA GLY A 92 5.30 18.45 -8.02
C GLY A 92 4.81 17.01 -7.86
N VAL A 93 3.67 16.76 -7.22
CA VAL A 93 3.14 15.41 -7.03
C VAL A 93 1.70 15.28 -7.51
N VAL A 94 1.30 14.06 -7.83
CA VAL A 94 -0.12 13.73 -7.98
C VAL A 94 -0.76 13.75 -6.59
N HIS A 95 -1.83 14.52 -6.43
CA HIS A 95 -2.42 14.74 -5.12
C HIS A 95 -3.38 13.62 -4.71
N LEU A 96 -2.86 12.66 -3.92
CA LEU A 96 -3.69 11.65 -3.28
C LEU A 96 -4.71 12.26 -2.29
N THR A 97 -4.42 13.47 -1.80
CA THR A 97 -5.29 14.23 -0.89
C THR A 97 -6.37 15.03 -1.62
N HIS A 98 -6.40 15.00 -2.95
CA HIS A 98 -7.43 15.68 -3.73
C HIS A 98 -8.70 14.81 -3.83
N PRO A 99 -9.92 15.32 -3.54
CA PRO A 99 -11.15 14.52 -3.54
C PRO A 99 -11.50 13.93 -4.93
N ARG A 100 -10.95 14.47 -6.01
CA ARG A 100 -11.07 13.93 -7.38
C ARG A 100 -9.88 13.08 -7.82
N TYR A 101 -9.14 12.52 -6.87
CA TYR A 101 -8.15 11.49 -7.15
C TYR A 101 -8.84 10.12 -7.23
N PHE A 102 -8.94 9.57 -8.43
CA PHE A 102 -9.55 8.27 -8.75
C PHE A 102 -8.53 7.30 -9.36
N GLY A 103 -7.29 7.43 -9.00
CA GLY A 103 -6.19 6.74 -9.65
C GLY A 103 -5.81 5.39 -9.05
N LEU A 104 -4.81 5.40 -8.17
CA LEU A 104 -4.30 4.21 -7.52
C LEU A 104 -5.05 3.93 -6.20
N PHE A 105 -4.65 2.88 -5.49
CA PHE A 105 -5.35 2.44 -4.27
C PHE A 105 -5.03 3.24 -3.00
N ASN A 106 -4.14 4.22 -3.08
CA ASN A 106 -3.70 5.01 -1.93
C ASN A 106 -4.59 6.26 -1.81
N PRO A 107 -5.48 6.32 -0.81
CA PRO A 107 -6.33 7.48 -0.57
C PRO A 107 -5.61 8.57 0.22
N SER A 108 -6.29 9.71 0.42
CA SER A 108 -5.94 10.66 1.47
C SER A 108 -5.88 9.94 2.82
N PRO A 109 -4.83 10.16 3.61
CA PRO A 109 -4.74 9.52 4.92
C PRO A 109 -5.77 10.12 5.90
N SER A 110 -6.33 9.27 6.75
CA SER A 110 -7.21 9.69 7.83
C SER A 110 -6.47 10.64 8.80
N PHE A 111 -7.20 11.60 9.37
CA PHE A 111 -6.59 12.55 10.30
C PHE A 111 -5.96 11.89 11.55
N PRO A 112 -6.58 10.84 12.17
CA PRO A 112 -5.90 10.11 13.24
C PRO A 112 -4.55 9.49 12.85
N ALA A 113 -4.41 9.00 11.61
CA ALA A 113 -3.15 8.47 11.11
C ALA A 113 -2.08 9.57 10.93
N GLN A 114 -2.47 10.77 10.48
CA GLN A 114 -1.58 11.92 10.41
C GLN A 114 -1.11 12.35 11.81
N CYS A 115 -2.01 12.38 12.79
CA CYS A 115 -1.67 12.65 14.20
C CYS A 115 -0.67 11.63 14.74
N ALA A 116 -0.85 10.32 14.41
CA ALA A 116 0.08 9.28 14.80
C ALA A 116 1.49 9.54 14.27
N ASP A 117 1.62 9.95 13.01
CA ASP A 117 2.94 10.25 12.42
C ASP A 117 3.63 11.44 13.09
N ARG A 118 2.88 12.48 13.46
CA ARG A 118 3.42 13.62 14.22
C ARG A 118 3.94 13.18 15.59
N ILE A 119 3.16 12.36 16.32
CA ILE A 119 3.57 11.79 17.60
C ILE A 119 4.83 10.94 17.43
N VAL A 120 4.83 10.00 16.48
CA VAL A 120 5.97 9.12 16.24
C VAL A 120 7.22 9.89 15.82
N ALA A 121 7.09 10.93 15.01
CA ALA A 121 8.22 11.78 14.62
C ALA A 121 8.82 12.52 15.82
N SER A 122 7.98 12.98 16.76
CA SER A 122 8.42 13.71 17.96
C SER A 122 9.16 12.82 18.97
N PHE A 123 8.67 11.58 19.20
CA PHE A 123 9.28 10.65 20.16
C PHE A 123 10.36 9.76 19.54
N ASN A 124 10.33 9.56 18.22
CA ASN A 124 11.26 8.76 17.44
C ASN A 124 11.60 7.37 18.05
N PRO A 125 10.61 6.54 18.44
CA PRO A 125 10.86 5.27 19.08
C PRO A 125 11.48 4.26 18.11
N GLN A 126 12.51 3.54 18.56
CA GLN A 126 13.05 2.40 17.83
C GLN A 126 12.28 1.13 18.20
N VAL A 127 11.46 0.61 17.28
CA VAL A 127 10.64 -0.58 17.54
C VAL A 127 11.38 -1.83 17.07
N ALA A 128 12.47 -2.16 17.76
CA ALA A 128 13.27 -3.37 17.51
C ALA A 128 12.98 -4.47 18.52
N SER A 129 12.84 -4.13 19.80
CA SER A 129 12.64 -5.12 20.86
C SER A 129 11.68 -4.63 21.96
N SER A 130 11.13 -5.58 22.68
CA SER A 130 10.28 -5.35 23.86
C SER A 130 11.01 -4.62 25.00
N ALA A 131 12.33 -4.70 25.05
CA ALA A 131 13.12 -3.98 26.04
C ALA A 131 13.31 -2.50 25.69
N THR A 132 13.45 -2.17 24.39
CA THR A 132 13.70 -0.79 23.95
C THR A 132 12.42 0.00 23.74
N SER A 133 11.33 -0.65 23.35
CA SER A 133 10.04 -0.01 23.05
C SER A 133 8.85 -0.87 23.48
N PRO A 134 8.71 -1.20 24.80
CA PRO A 134 7.74 -2.19 25.26
C PRO A 134 6.29 -1.85 24.89
N ALA A 135 5.88 -0.59 25.06
CA ALA A 135 4.52 -0.15 24.73
C ALA A 135 4.23 -0.21 23.24
N ALA A 136 5.20 0.19 22.38
CA ALA A 136 5.02 0.18 20.94
C ALA A 136 4.96 -1.26 20.39
N VAL A 137 5.81 -2.16 20.88
CA VAL A 137 5.80 -3.58 20.50
C VAL A 137 4.49 -4.25 20.92
N ALA A 138 4.04 -4.03 22.16
CA ALA A 138 2.78 -4.57 22.66
C ALA A 138 1.57 -4.05 21.87
N LEU A 139 1.56 -2.76 21.53
CA LEU A 139 0.48 -2.14 20.74
C LEU A 139 0.44 -2.73 19.33
N GLU A 140 1.57 -2.86 18.64
CA GLU A 140 1.61 -3.45 17.30
C GLU A 140 1.12 -4.89 17.30
N ALA A 141 1.59 -5.70 18.25
CA ALA A 141 1.14 -7.09 18.41
C ALA A 141 -0.37 -7.16 18.69
N HIS A 142 -0.93 -6.23 19.48
CA HIS A 142 -2.36 -6.15 19.74
C HIS A 142 -3.14 -5.82 18.47
N VAL A 143 -2.74 -4.79 17.72
CA VAL A 143 -3.44 -4.38 16.48
C VAL A 143 -3.40 -5.50 15.44
N ILE A 144 -2.25 -6.13 15.21
CA ILE A 144 -2.11 -7.27 14.30
C ILE A 144 -3.06 -8.41 14.69
N ARG A 145 -3.13 -8.76 15.98
CA ARG A 145 -4.04 -9.81 16.46
C ARG A 145 -5.51 -9.45 16.23
N MET A 146 -5.91 -8.19 16.48
CA MET A 146 -7.28 -7.73 16.25
C MET A 146 -7.66 -7.78 14.76
N VAL A 147 -6.74 -7.38 13.87
CA VAL A 147 -6.95 -7.47 12.42
C VAL A 147 -7.01 -8.93 11.96
N ALA A 148 -6.13 -9.79 12.46
CA ALA A 148 -6.13 -11.23 12.15
C ALA A 148 -7.44 -11.91 12.57
N GLN A 149 -7.93 -11.63 13.78
CA GLN A 149 -9.22 -12.14 14.25
C GLN A 149 -10.39 -11.63 13.40
N ARG A 150 -10.36 -10.35 13.00
CA ARG A 150 -11.38 -9.77 12.12
C ARG A 150 -11.36 -10.39 10.72
N ALA A 151 -10.18 -10.84 10.26
CA ALA A 151 -9.99 -11.59 9.02
C ALA A 151 -10.41 -13.07 9.14
N GLY A 152 -10.85 -13.53 10.31
CA GLY A 152 -11.28 -14.92 10.56
C GLY A 152 -10.13 -15.89 10.88
N LEU A 153 -8.90 -15.39 11.09
CA LEU A 153 -7.77 -16.23 11.47
C LEU A 153 -7.88 -16.68 12.95
N PRO A 154 -7.33 -17.83 13.33
CA PRO A 154 -7.47 -18.40 14.67
C PRO A 154 -6.72 -17.58 15.75
N ALA A 155 -6.99 -17.88 17.03
CA ALA A 155 -6.49 -17.11 18.17
C ALA A 155 -4.95 -17.09 18.29
N GLN A 156 -4.25 -18.13 17.81
CA GLN A 156 -2.77 -18.20 17.79
C GLN A 156 -2.14 -17.41 16.64
N SER A 157 -2.94 -16.73 15.83
CA SER A 157 -2.44 -15.92 14.72
C SER A 157 -1.62 -14.74 15.21
N GLY A 158 -0.64 -14.38 14.41
CA GLY A 158 0.23 -13.25 14.63
C GLY A 158 0.58 -12.54 13.34
N GLY A 159 1.75 -11.95 13.32
CA GLY A 159 2.26 -11.18 12.19
C GLY A 159 2.96 -9.92 12.65
N HIS A 160 3.18 -9.01 11.71
CA HIS A 160 3.85 -7.75 11.98
C HIS A 160 3.51 -6.68 10.95
N PHE A 161 3.79 -5.44 11.30
CA PHE A 161 3.73 -4.33 10.36
C PHE A 161 4.94 -4.35 9.42
N THR A 162 4.71 -3.93 8.17
CA THR A 162 5.71 -3.88 7.09
C THR A 162 5.69 -2.50 6.44
N SER A 163 6.70 -2.19 5.64
CA SER A 163 6.73 -0.96 4.82
C SER A 163 5.65 -0.95 3.72
N GLY A 164 5.03 -2.09 3.43
CA GLY A 164 3.95 -2.25 2.45
C GLY A 164 3.80 -3.69 1.99
N GLY A 165 2.81 -3.95 1.13
CA GLY A 165 2.43 -5.27 0.67
C GLY A 165 3.57 -6.08 0.03
N SER A 166 4.52 -5.42 -0.63
CA SER A 166 5.67 -6.15 -1.21
C SER A 166 6.57 -6.79 -0.16
N GLU A 167 6.78 -6.15 1.00
CA GLU A 167 7.55 -6.73 2.11
C GLU A 167 6.73 -7.83 2.79
N ALA A 168 5.43 -7.63 2.97
CA ALA A 168 4.53 -8.64 3.53
C ALA A 168 4.48 -9.90 2.65
N ASN A 169 4.33 -9.73 1.34
CA ASN A 169 4.35 -10.82 0.37
C ASN A 169 5.71 -11.55 0.34
N TYR A 170 6.82 -10.80 0.44
CA TYR A 170 8.16 -11.38 0.55
C TYR A 170 8.29 -12.25 1.82
N THR A 171 7.78 -11.77 2.94
CA THR A 171 7.71 -12.56 4.18
C THR A 171 6.91 -13.85 3.98
N GLY A 172 5.77 -13.79 3.30
CA GLY A 172 4.95 -14.96 2.97
C GLY A 172 5.71 -16.01 2.15
N LEU A 173 6.47 -15.58 1.13
CA LEU A 173 7.31 -16.48 0.35
C LEU A 173 8.44 -17.10 1.20
N LEU A 174 9.11 -16.32 2.06
CA LEU A 174 10.15 -16.85 2.95
C LEU A 174 9.59 -17.88 3.93
N CYS A 175 8.40 -17.64 4.50
CA CYS A 175 7.72 -18.62 5.35
C CYS A 175 7.43 -19.92 4.58
N ALA A 176 6.94 -19.82 3.35
CA ALA A 176 6.66 -20.96 2.50
C ALA A 176 7.92 -21.78 2.18
N LEU A 177 9.00 -21.13 1.79
CA LEU A 177 10.29 -21.77 1.48
C LEU A 177 10.89 -22.43 2.71
N THR A 178 10.83 -21.75 3.87
CA THR A 178 11.37 -22.29 5.14
C THR A 178 10.56 -23.49 5.62
N ARG A 179 9.22 -23.47 5.48
CA ARG A 179 8.36 -24.61 5.79
C ARG A 179 8.61 -25.79 4.84
N ALA A 180 8.81 -25.49 3.55
CA ALA A 180 9.01 -26.54 2.54
C ALA A 180 10.35 -27.27 2.70
N HIS A 181 11.41 -26.61 3.23
CA HIS A 181 12.69 -27.24 3.47
C HIS A 181 13.40 -26.68 4.71
N PRO A 182 13.69 -27.51 5.75
CA PRO A 182 14.23 -27.04 7.04
C PRO A 182 15.62 -26.40 6.94
N ARG A 183 16.41 -26.72 5.90
CA ARG A 183 17.72 -26.12 5.67
C ARG A 183 17.70 -24.88 4.77
N PHE A 184 16.52 -24.43 4.34
CA PHE A 184 16.45 -23.24 3.47
C PHE A 184 17.05 -22.00 4.14
N ALA A 185 16.83 -21.78 5.42
CA ALA A 185 17.41 -20.65 6.14
C ALA A 185 18.95 -20.68 6.18
N ALA A 186 19.57 -21.87 6.15
CA ALA A 186 21.03 -22.03 6.17
C ALA A 186 21.67 -22.08 4.78
N ASP A 187 21.04 -22.79 3.82
CA ASP A 187 21.63 -23.15 2.55
C ASP A 187 20.99 -22.44 1.35
N GLY A 188 19.90 -21.68 1.58
CA GLY A 188 19.13 -21.03 0.53
C GLY A 188 18.49 -22.03 -0.45
N ALA A 189 18.29 -21.61 -1.68
CA ALA A 189 17.64 -22.42 -2.71
C ALA A 189 18.38 -23.74 -3.02
N ARG A 190 19.67 -23.85 -2.69
CA ARG A 190 20.47 -25.09 -2.84
C ARG A 190 20.04 -26.22 -1.91
N ALA A 191 19.26 -25.92 -0.89
CA ALA A 191 18.70 -26.94 0.01
C ALA A 191 17.72 -27.87 -0.72
N PHE A 192 17.02 -27.37 -1.73
CA PHE A 192 15.99 -28.11 -2.45
C PHE A 192 16.60 -29.11 -3.45
N PRO A 193 16.00 -30.30 -3.59
CA PRO A 193 16.45 -31.29 -4.58
C PRO A 193 16.09 -30.93 -6.02
N GLY A 194 15.19 -29.97 -6.23
CA GLY A 194 14.78 -29.40 -7.50
C GLY A 194 14.42 -27.92 -7.35
N PRO A 195 14.15 -27.20 -8.46
CA PRO A 195 13.82 -25.78 -8.39
C PRO A 195 12.54 -25.53 -7.57
N PRO A 196 12.57 -24.74 -6.49
CA PRO A 196 11.33 -24.31 -5.79
C PRO A 196 10.53 -23.37 -6.68
N VAL A 197 9.21 -23.58 -6.74
CA VAL A 197 8.28 -22.80 -7.55
C VAL A 197 7.03 -22.45 -6.78
N PHE A 198 6.36 -21.36 -7.16
CA PHE A 198 5.08 -20.96 -6.60
C PHE A 198 4.13 -20.43 -7.68
N TYR A 199 2.85 -20.42 -7.37
CA TYR A 199 1.77 -20.13 -8.31
C TYR A 199 1.02 -18.88 -7.92
N THR A 200 0.75 -18.00 -8.88
CA THR A 200 -0.07 -16.81 -8.72
C THR A 200 -0.77 -16.48 -10.03
N SER A 201 -1.89 -15.75 -10.00
CA SER A 201 -2.59 -15.33 -11.21
C SER A 201 -1.71 -14.44 -12.11
N LYS A 202 -1.90 -14.49 -13.43
CA LYS A 202 -1.28 -13.53 -14.37
C LYS A 202 -1.72 -12.08 -14.09
N GLU A 203 -2.86 -11.87 -13.42
CA GLU A 203 -3.36 -10.58 -12.97
C GLU A 203 -2.87 -10.17 -11.56
N CYS A 204 -1.97 -10.95 -10.95
CA CYS A 204 -1.36 -10.64 -9.66
C CYS A 204 -0.57 -9.33 -9.69
N HIS A 205 -0.30 -8.79 -8.52
CA HIS A 205 0.65 -7.68 -8.40
C HIS A 205 2.05 -8.12 -8.83
N ARG A 206 2.68 -7.36 -9.74
CA ARG A 206 3.99 -7.72 -10.34
C ARG A 206 5.16 -7.80 -9.35
N SER A 207 4.96 -7.36 -8.11
CA SER A 207 5.95 -7.57 -7.03
C SER A 207 6.29 -9.04 -6.82
N TRP A 208 5.39 -9.98 -7.07
CA TRP A 208 5.64 -11.41 -6.91
C TRP A 208 6.80 -11.91 -7.78
N VAL A 209 6.89 -11.45 -9.01
CA VAL A 209 8.02 -11.77 -9.92
C VAL A 209 9.33 -11.14 -9.40
N LYS A 210 9.26 -9.93 -8.82
CA LYS A 210 10.40 -9.26 -8.20
C LYS A 210 10.84 -9.99 -6.92
N ILE A 211 9.89 -10.41 -6.09
CA ILE A 211 10.09 -11.13 -4.83
C ILE A 211 10.75 -12.49 -5.09
N ALA A 212 10.37 -13.24 -6.13
CA ALA A 212 11.01 -14.48 -6.54
C ALA A 212 12.51 -14.29 -6.81
N HIS A 213 12.87 -13.18 -7.47
CA HIS A 213 14.28 -12.84 -7.69
C HIS A 213 14.98 -12.47 -6.37
N GLN A 214 14.34 -11.67 -5.52
CA GLN A 214 14.91 -11.25 -4.22
C GLN A 214 15.13 -12.43 -3.26
N ALA A 215 14.26 -13.44 -3.31
CA ALA A 215 14.40 -14.68 -2.54
C ALA A 215 15.49 -15.63 -3.09
N GLY A 216 16.15 -15.28 -4.19
CA GLY A 216 17.21 -16.09 -4.80
C GLY A 216 16.75 -17.35 -5.53
N ILE A 217 15.43 -17.50 -5.79
CA ILE A 217 14.87 -18.64 -6.52
C ILE A 217 14.65 -18.36 -8.02
N GLY A 218 14.84 -17.09 -8.44
CA GLY A 218 14.71 -16.66 -9.83
C GLY A 218 13.29 -16.29 -10.23
N ARG A 219 13.17 -15.35 -11.20
CA ARG A 219 11.85 -14.84 -11.64
C ARG A 219 10.94 -15.92 -12.22
N SER A 220 11.52 -16.91 -12.90
CA SER A 220 10.79 -18.03 -13.49
C SER A 220 10.14 -18.97 -12.45
N ALA A 221 10.55 -18.89 -11.18
CA ALA A 221 9.90 -19.62 -10.09
C ALA A 221 8.46 -19.15 -9.83
N ALA A 222 8.12 -17.90 -10.18
CA ALA A 222 6.77 -17.40 -10.15
C ALA A 222 6.00 -17.88 -11.38
N ARG A 223 5.15 -18.89 -11.22
CA ARG A 223 4.27 -19.43 -12.26
C ARG A 223 3.04 -18.55 -12.36
N LEU A 224 2.92 -17.83 -13.47
CA LEU A 224 1.76 -16.98 -13.75
C LEU A 224 0.65 -17.86 -14.35
N VAL A 225 -0.32 -18.19 -13.52
CA VAL A 225 -1.46 -19.04 -13.89
C VAL A 225 -2.45 -18.22 -14.72
N GLU A 226 -3.00 -18.81 -15.77
CA GLU A 226 -4.03 -18.19 -16.60
C GLU A 226 -5.29 -17.84 -15.78
N THR A 227 -6.00 -16.82 -16.25
CA THR A 227 -7.28 -16.40 -15.68
C THR A 227 -8.45 -16.98 -16.44
N ASP A 228 -9.61 -17.05 -15.78
CA ASP A 228 -10.89 -17.25 -16.44
C ASP A 228 -11.31 -16.00 -17.24
N GLY A 229 -12.44 -16.06 -17.96
CA GLY A 229 -12.94 -14.92 -18.74
C GLY A 229 -13.38 -13.71 -17.89
N SER A 230 -13.27 -13.79 -16.56
CA SER A 230 -13.55 -12.71 -15.61
C SER A 230 -12.30 -12.13 -14.97
N GLY A 231 -11.09 -12.55 -15.39
CA GLY A 231 -9.83 -12.09 -14.82
C GLY A 231 -9.49 -12.65 -13.44
N ARG A 232 -10.08 -13.78 -13.04
CA ARG A 232 -9.78 -14.51 -11.80
C ARG A 232 -8.90 -15.71 -12.12
N MET A 233 -8.07 -16.16 -11.19
CA MET A 233 -7.24 -17.36 -11.38
C MET A 233 -8.11 -18.55 -11.78
N ALA A 234 -7.80 -19.19 -12.90
CA ALA A 234 -8.45 -20.42 -13.35
C ALA A 234 -7.91 -21.60 -12.53
N THR A 235 -8.73 -22.18 -11.64
CA THR A 235 -8.31 -23.25 -10.74
C THR A 235 -7.92 -24.54 -11.47
N ALA A 236 -8.52 -24.82 -12.62
CA ALA A 236 -8.12 -25.94 -13.49
C ALA A 236 -6.68 -25.72 -14.02
N ALA A 237 -6.39 -24.52 -14.54
CA ALA A 237 -5.04 -24.17 -14.99
C ALA A 237 -4.00 -24.20 -13.85
N LEU A 238 -4.40 -23.83 -12.64
CA LEU A 238 -3.57 -23.96 -11.45
C LEU A 238 -3.25 -25.43 -11.16
N ALA A 239 -4.23 -26.32 -11.18
CA ALA A 239 -4.03 -27.74 -10.96
C ALA A 239 -3.12 -28.38 -12.02
N ASP A 240 -3.31 -28.03 -13.29
CA ASP A 240 -2.47 -28.49 -14.39
C ASP A 240 -1.01 -28.01 -14.26
N ALA A 241 -0.81 -26.75 -13.87
CA ALA A 241 0.52 -26.17 -13.64
C ALA A 241 1.26 -26.89 -12.50
N ILE A 242 0.57 -27.19 -11.39
CA ILE A 242 1.14 -27.94 -10.27
C ILE A 242 1.56 -29.36 -10.74
N ALA A 243 0.69 -30.07 -11.47
CA ALA A 243 0.95 -31.41 -11.96
C ALA A 243 2.15 -31.44 -12.92
N ALA A 244 2.24 -30.48 -13.83
CA ALA A 244 3.34 -30.34 -14.78
C ALA A 244 4.69 -30.06 -14.06
N ASP A 245 4.71 -29.16 -13.09
CA ASP A 245 5.91 -28.85 -12.31
C ASP A 245 6.39 -30.05 -11.49
N LEU A 246 5.47 -30.77 -10.83
CA LEU A 246 5.80 -32.03 -10.11
C LEU A 246 6.41 -33.07 -11.06
N THR A 247 5.86 -33.23 -12.25
CA THR A 247 6.35 -34.19 -13.26
C THR A 247 7.75 -33.78 -13.76
N SER A 248 8.05 -32.49 -13.87
CA SER A 248 9.35 -31.97 -14.27
C SER A 248 10.39 -31.87 -13.15
N GLY A 249 10.06 -32.35 -11.94
CA GLY A 249 11.00 -32.36 -10.80
C GLY A 249 11.14 -31.00 -10.11
N CYS A 250 10.27 -30.04 -10.38
CA CYS A 250 10.17 -28.82 -9.61
C CYS A 250 9.53 -29.10 -8.24
N ILE A 251 9.77 -28.21 -7.29
CA ILE A 251 9.24 -28.31 -5.92
C ILE A 251 8.21 -27.20 -5.70
N PRO A 252 6.91 -27.47 -5.84
CA PRO A 252 5.87 -26.53 -5.49
C PRO A 252 5.94 -26.17 -3.99
N VAL A 253 5.89 -24.87 -3.65
CA VAL A 253 6.00 -24.43 -2.25
C VAL A 253 4.84 -23.55 -1.79
N LEU A 254 4.19 -22.78 -2.72
CA LEU A 254 3.24 -21.74 -2.35
C LEU A 254 2.18 -21.55 -3.44
N ILE A 255 0.92 -21.38 -3.02
CA ILE A 255 -0.13 -20.79 -3.86
C ILE A 255 -0.44 -19.39 -3.30
N VAL A 256 -0.49 -18.40 -4.20
CA VAL A 256 -0.88 -17.02 -3.89
C VAL A 256 -2.17 -16.69 -4.63
N ALA A 257 -3.24 -16.50 -3.89
CA ALA A 257 -4.49 -15.95 -4.43
C ALA A 257 -4.56 -14.45 -4.18
N SER A 258 -5.08 -13.69 -5.14
CA SER A 258 -5.29 -12.25 -5.01
C SER A 258 -6.71 -11.96 -4.50
N ALA A 259 -6.83 -11.16 -3.45
CA ALA A 259 -8.10 -10.63 -3.00
C ALA A 259 -8.18 -9.13 -3.34
N GLY A 260 -8.42 -8.86 -4.61
CA GLY A 260 -8.42 -7.55 -5.23
C GLY A 260 -7.21 -7.36 -6.15
N THR A 261 -7.26 -7.91 -7.39
CA THR A 261 -6.20 -7.73 -8.41
C THR A 261 -5.97 -6.25 -8.71
N THR A 262 -4.72 -5.91 -9.06
CA THR A 262 -4.29 -4.50 -9.17
C THR A 262 -5.05 -3.73 -10.26
N ASN A 263 -5.31 -4.35 -11.39
CA ASN A 263 -5.93 -3.66 -12.54
C ASN A 263 -7.45 -3.55 -12.44
N ALA A 264 -8.12 -4.57 -11.92
CA ALA A 264 -9.58 -4.68 -11.98
C ALA A 264 -10.26 -5.03 -10.65
N GLY A 265 -9.49 -5.25 -9.56
CA GLY A 265 -10.07 -5.57 -8.26
C GLY A 265 -10.73 -6.95 -8.17
N MET A 266 -10.40 -7.87 -9.07
CA MET A 266 -10.99 -9.20 -9.07
C MET A 266 -10.48 -10.01 -7.88
N ILE A 267 -11.33 -10.84 -7.31
CA ILE A 267 -10.99 -11.74 -6.21
C ILE A 267 -10.90 -13.14 -6.78
N ASP A 268 -9.73 -13.77 -6.65
CA ASP A 268 -9.51 -15.15 -7.06
C ASP A 268 -10.43 -16.12 -6.28
N PRO A 269 -10.71 -17.33 -6.76
CA PRO A 269 -11.53 -18.31 -6.07
C PRO A 269 -10.81 -18.84 -4.82
N LEU A 270 -10.86 -18.06 -3.72
CA LEU A 270 -10.06 -18.25 -2.51
C LEU A 270 -10.23 -19.64 -1.90
N THR A 271 -11.46 -20.15 -1.86
CA THR A 271 -11.78 -21.48 -1.29
C THR A 271 -11.16 -22.60 -2.12
N ASP A 272 -11.28 -22.54 -3.45
CA ASP A 272 -10.76 -23.57 -4.35
C ASP A 272 -9.22 -23.58 -4.34
N CYS A 273 -8.59 -22.38 -4.29
CA CYS A 273 -7.14 -22.24 -4.12
C CYS A 273 -6.68 -22.85 -2.78
N ALA A 274 -7.42 -22.64 -1.69
CA ALA A 274 -7.13 -23.25 -0.40
C ALA A 274 -7.22 -24.79 -0.45
N GLU A 275 -8.19 -25.34 -1.18
CA GLU A 275 -8.34 -26.80 -1.35
C GLU A 275 -7.16 -27.41 -2.13
N LEU A 276 -6.72 -26.74 -3.19
CA LEU A 276 -5.55 -27.15 -3.94
C LEU A 276 -4.28 -27.06 -3.10
N ALA A 277 -4.09 -25.98 -2.33
CA ALA A 277 -2.97 -25.83 -1.42
C ALA A 277 -2.93 -26.94 -0.38
N GLN A 278 -4.07 -27.24 0.24
CA GLN A 278 -4.20 -28.32 1.22
C GLN A 278 -3.90 -29.70 0.61
N ARG A 279 -4.44 -29.99 -0.58
CA ARG A 279 -4.26 -31.28 -1.29
C ARG A 279 -2.78 -31.56 -1.59
N HIS A 280 -2.03 -30.52 -1.94
CA HIS A 280 -0.62 -30.65 -2.31
C HIS A 280 0.35 -30.29 -1.18
N GLY A 281 -0.13 -29.97 0.03
CA GLY A 281 0.69 -29.60 1.17
C GLY A 281 1.43 -28.25 0.99
N LEU A 282 0.92 -27.36 0.14
CA LEU A 282 1.54 -26.07 -0.17
C LEU A 282 1.16 -25.00 0.87
N TRP A 283 2.03 -24.02 1.06
CA TRP A 283 1.66 -22.81 1.78
C TRP A 283 0.59 -22.06 1.01
N TYR A 284 -0.44 -21.59 1.70
CA TYR A 284 -1.49 -20.77 1.09
C TYR A 284 -1.40 -19.33 1.58
N HIS A 285 -1.10 -18.40 0.68
CA HIS A 285 -1.04 -16.97 0.95
C HIS A 285 -2.11 -16.23 0.19
N ILE A 286 -2.76 -15.26 0.84
CA ILE A 286 -3.71 -14.37 0.18
C ILE A 286 -3.13 -12.96 0.15
N ASP A 287 -2.84 -12.47 -1.07
CA ASP A 287 -2.51 -11.08 -1.32
C ASP A 287 -3.81 -10.26 -1.32
N ALA A 288 -4.18 -9.81 -0.15
CA ALA A 288 -5.32 -8.95 0.12
C ALA A 288 -4.89 -7.49 0.40
N ALA A 289 -3.74 -7.08 -0.16
CA ALA A 289 -3.12 -5.80 0.14
C ALA A 289 -4.09 -4.63 0.04
N TRP A 290 -5.00 -4.65 -0.92
CA TRP A 290 -6.04 -3.64 -1.04
C TRP A 290 -7.42 -4.14 -0.58
N GLY A 291 -7.90 -5.23 -1.16
CA GLY A 291 -9.26 -5.73 -0.90
C GLY A 291 -9.46 -6.24 0.53
N GLY A 292 -8.38 -6.57 1.24
CA GLY A 292 -8.45 -7.03 2.62
C GLY A 292 -9.12 -6.06 3.59
N ALA A 293 -9.18 -4.77 3.27
CA ALA A 293 -9.86 -3.79 4.12
C ALA A 293 -11.36 -4.06 4.30
N ILE A 294 -12.02 -4.77 3.35
CA ILE A 294 -13.45 -5.09 3.47
C ILE A 294 -13.78 -6.04 4.64
N ILE A 295 -12.77 -6.60 5.33
CA ILE A 295 -12.99 -7.30 6.60
C ILE A 295 -13.70 -6.40 7.63
N ALA A 296 -13.56 -5.09 7.53
CA ALA A 296 -14.25 -4.15 8.41
C ALA A 296 -15.78 -4.17 8.24
N SER A 297 -16.29 -4.45 7.04
CA SER A 297 -17.72 -4.41 6.72
C SER A 297 -18.38 -5.79 6.82
N GLU A 298 -19.41 -5.93 7.63
CA GLU A 298 -20.23 -7.15 7.71
C GLU A 298 -20.95 -7.43 6.38
N LYS A 299 -21.28 -6.40 5.59
CA LYS A 299 -21.97 -6.54 4.30
C LYS A 299 -21.03 -7.08 3.21
N LEU A 300 -19.75 -6.68 3.23
CA LEU A 300 -18.82 -6.92 2.13
C LEU A 300 -17.85 -8.09 2.42
N ARG A 301 -17.56 -8.38 3.70
CA ARG A 301 -16.53 -9.38 4.08
C ARG A 301 -16.80 -10.78 3.54
N GLY A 302 -18.06 -11.12 3.23
CA GLY A 302 -18.42 -12.38 2.61
C GLY A 302 -17.73 -12.63 1.26
N ALA A 303 -17.33 -11.59 0.54
CA ALA A 303 -16.54 -11.70 -0.69
C ALA A 303 -15.11 -12.26 -0.47
N LEU A 304 -14.63 -12.27 0.78
CA LEU A 304 -13.35 -12.87 1.17
C LEU A 304 -13.47 -14.26 1.77
N ALA A 305 -14.59 -14.97 1.56
CA ALA A 305 -14.75 -16.35 2.02
C ALA A 305 -13.59 -17.23 1.53
N GLY A 306 -12.90 -17.90 2.45
CA GLY A 306 -11.64 -18.62 2.20
C GLY A 306 -10.39 -17.91 2.77
N LEU A 307 -10.49 -16.62 3.18
CA LEU A 307 -9.38 -15.91 3.83
C LEU A 307 -8.99 -16.58 5.16
N GLU A 308 -9.94 -17.08 5.91
CA GLU A 308 -9.76 -17.80 7.16
C GLU A 308 -8.98 -19.11 7.02
N ARG A 309 -8.86 -19.63 5.78
CA ARG A 309 -8.10 -20.84 5.46
C ARG A 309 -6.64 -20.59 5.15
N ALA A 310 -6.25 -19.33 4.95
CA ALA A 310 -4.90 -18.96 4.58
C ALA A 310 -3.87 -19.29 5.68
N ASP A 311 -2.67 -19.72 5.29
CA ASP A 311 -1.52 -19.80 6.18
C ASP A 311 -0.99 -18.40 6.49
N SER A 312 -1.10 -17.47 5.53
CA SER A 312 -0.76 -16.05 5.71
C SER A 312 -1.55 -15.14 4.76
N ALA A 313 -1.64 -13.88 5.12
CA ALA A 313 -2.26 -12.85 4.29
C ALA A 313 -1.51 -11.51 4.38
N THR A 314 -1.59 -10.73 3.31
CA THR A 314 -1.12 -9.34 3.26
C THR A 314 -2.31 -8.40 3.25
N ILE A 315 -2.31 -7.37 4.13
CA ILE A 315 -3.28 -6.27 4.10
C ILE A 315 -2.52 -4.96 4.29
N ASP A 316 -2.69 -4.00 3.38
CA ASP A 316 -2.04 -2.70 3.46
C ASP A 316 -2.96 -1.67 4.13
N ALA A 317 -2.59 -1.25 5.35
CA ALA A 317 -3.34 -0.22 6.06
C ALA A 317 -3.24 1.15 5.37
N HIS A 318 -2.14 1.43 4.65
CA HIS A 318 -1.97 2.67 3.87
C HIS A 318 -2.74 2.68 2.54
N LYS A 319 -3.53 1.64 2.26
CA LYS A 319 -4.48 1.61 1.17
C LYS A 319 -5.88 1.94 1.70
N TRP A 320 -6.81 1.04 1.69
CA TRP A 320 -8.21 1.36 1.98
C TRP A 320 -8.54 1.55 3.47
N PHE A 321 -7.66 1.18 4.41
CA PHE A 321 -7.74 1.64 5.81
C PHE A 321 -7.28 3.09 6.00
N ALA A 322 -6.84 3.75 4.93
CA ALA A 322 -6.52 5.17 4.88
C ALA A 322 -5.50 5.62 5.95
N THR A 323 -4.48 4.81 6.24
CA THR A 323 -3.34 5.31 7.01
C THR A 323 -2.34 6.03 6.11
N THR A 324 -1.39 6.76 6.69
CA THR A 324 -0.26 7.33 5.95
C THR A 324 0.62 6.24 5.33
N MET A 325 1.33 6.56 4.24
CA MET A 325 2.16 5.63 3.48
C MET A 325 3.20 4.90 4.34
N GLY A 326 3.56 3.69 3.91
CA GLY A 326 4.51 2.83 4.62
C GLY A 326 3.87 2.12 5.83
N CYS A 327 2.69 1.57 5.67
CA CYS A 327 1.96 0.84 6.70
C CYS A 327 1.24 -0.37 6.08
N GLY A 328 1.99 -1.43 5.79
CA GLY A 328 1.46 -2.74 5.42
C GLY A 328 1.40 -3.68 6.63
N MET A 329 0.69 -4.77 6.49
CA MET A 329 0.59 -5.83 7.51
C MET A 329 0.80 -7.19 6.85
N PHE A 330 1.62 -8.01 7.48
CA PHE A 330 1.70 -9.44 7.26
C PHE A 330 0.96 -10.13 8.41
N LEU A 331 -0.02 -10.94 8.06
CA LEU A 331 -0.77 -11.78 8.99
C LEU A 331 -0.40 -13.24 8.75
N VAL A 332 -0.22 -14.00 9.81
CA VAL A 332 0.12 -15.43 9.74
C VAL A 332 -0.74 -16.22 10.71
N LYS A 333 -1.23 -17.36 10.24
CA LYS A 333 -2.14 -18.26 10.98
C LYS A 333 -1.50 -18.81 12.26
N ASP A 334 -0.21 -19.07 12.23
CA ASP A 334 0.62 -19.49 13.36
C ASP A 334 1.83 -18.56 13.50
N ALA A 335 1.83 -17.75 14.55
CA ALA A 335 2.91 -16.80 14.85
C ALA A 335 4.29 -17.46 14.98
N HIS A 336 4.36 -18.73 15.39
CA HIS A 336 5.62 -19.46 15.50
C HIS A 336 6.32 -19.71 14.15
N SER A 337 5.61 -19.57 13.04
CA SER A 337 6.18 -19.68 11.69
C SER A 337 7.19 -18.59 11.34
N LEU A 338 7.23 -17.47 12.08
CA LEU A 338 8.14 -16.34 11.80
C LEU A 338 9.55 -16.56 12.33
N SER A 339 9.67 -17.16 13.52
CA SER A 339 10.97 -17.37 14.17
C SER A 339 11.95 -18.18 13.31
N PRO A 340 11.59 -19.31 12.69
CA PRO A 340 12.52 -20.05 11.83
C PRO A 340 13.02 -19.26 10.61
N VAL A 341 12.29 -18.23 10.21
CA VAL A 341 12.64 -17.39 9.05
C VAL A 341 13.63 -16.30 9.40
N PHE A 342 13.45 -15.63 10.55
CA PHE A 342 14.13 -14.37 10.86
C PHE A 342 15.04 -14.43 12.09
N GLN A 343 14.92 -15.45 12.94
CA GLN A 343 15.64 -15.48 14.19
C GLN A 343 17.16 -15.57 13.98
N VAL A 344 17.86 -14.57 14.50
CA VAL A 344 19.33 -14.52 14.57
C VAL A 344 19.71 -14.16 16.00
N ALA A 345 20.62 -14.95 16.59
CA ALA A 345 21.12 -14.66 17.93
C ALA A 345 21.98 -13.39 17.93
N ALA A 346 21.66 -12.43 18.79
CA ALA A 346 22.41 -11.21 18.95
C ALA A 346 22.59 -10.88 20.44
N SER A 347 23.82 -11.06 20.95
CA SER A 347 24.13 -10.87 22.35
C SER A 347 24.02 -9.43 22.87
N TYR A 348 24.02 -8.45 21.96
CA TYR A 348 23.93 -7.02 22.31
C TYR A 348 22.48 -6.47 22.30
N MET A 349 21.50 -7.27 21.85
CA MET A 349 20.11 -6.85 21.80
C MET A 349 19.38 -7.21 23.10
N PRO A 350 18.98 -6.21 23.90
CA PRO A 350 18.17 -6.50 25.08
C PRO A 350 16.76 -6.92 24.66
N SER A 351 16.24 -7.95 25.33
CA SER A 351 14.89 -8.46 25.11
C SER A 351 14.26 -8.85 26.44
N HIS A 352 12.97 -8.55 26.61
CA HIS A 352 12.16 -9.06 27.72
C HIS A 352 11.19 -10.15 27.25
N GLU A 353 10.69 -10.03 26.02
CA GLU A 353 9.74 -10.97 25.41
C GLU A 353 10.19 -11.30 23.97
N PRO A 354 11.15 -12.25 23.80
CA PRO A 354 11.72 -12.58 22.48
C PRO A 354 10.67 -12.96 21.43
N SER A 355 9.56 -13.58 21.82
CA SER A 355 8.47 -13.96 20.90
C SER A 355 7.74 -12.77 20.28
N LEU A 356 7.82 -11.58 20.91
CA LEU A 356 7.22 -10.34 20.43
C LEU A 356 8.25 -9.43 19.73
N ASP A 357 9.56 -9.70 19.89
CA ASP A 357 10.60 -8.81 19.38
C ASP A 357 10.60 -8.73 17.85
N PRO A 358 10.34 -7.55 17.28
CA PRO A 358 10.29 -7.41 15.83
C PRO A 358 11.57 -7.80 15.11
N TYR A 359 12.78 -7.54 15.67
CA TYR A 359 14.05 -7.91 15.04
C TYR A 359 14.22 -9.42 14.86
N MET A 360 13.52 -10.24 15.66
CA MET A 360 13.54 -11.71 15.58
C MET A 360 12.43 -12.28 14.68
N ASN A 361 11.45 -11.50 14.34
CA ASN A 361 10.22 -11.94 13.66
C ASN A 361 9.93 -11.19 12.35
N THR A 362 10.83 -10.28 11.93
CA THR A 362 10.69 -9.48 10.71
C THR A 362 12.00 -9.35 9.95
N ALA A 363 11.93 -8.99 8.67
CA ALA A 363 13.11 -8.67 7.88
C ALA A 363 13.81 -7.37 8.33
N GLN A 364 13.12 -6.50 9.06
CA GLN A 364 13.65 -5.24 9.54
C GLN A 364 14.31 -5.42 10.91
N TRP A 365 15.42 -4.74 11.14
CA TRP A 365 16.08 -4.67 12.44
C TRP A 365 15.64 -3.42 13.20
N SER A 366 16.18 -2.26 12.80
CA SER A 366 15.70 -0.97 13.29
C SER A 366 14.50 -0.55 12.47
N ARG A 367 13.38 -0.28 13.11
CA ARG A 367 12.15 0.08 12.38
C ARG A 367 11.35 1.16 13.09
N ARG A 368 10.60 1.90 12.28
CA ARG A 368 9.68 2.92 12.73
C ARG A 368 8.45 2.29 13.41
N PHE A 369 7.86 3.00 14.37
CA PHE A 369 6.57 2.63 14.96
C PHE A 369 5.44 2.87 13.96
N MET A 370 5.00 1.83 13.26
CA MET A 370 3.99 1.92 12.21
C MET A 370 2.57 1.69 12.73
N GLY A 371 2.41 0.82 13.73
CA GLY A 371 1.11 0.39 14.23
C GLY A 371 0.26 1.47 14.88
N LEU A 372 0.88 2.55 15.38
CA LEU A 372 0.15 3.65 16.00
C LEU A 372 -0.84 4.32 15.02
N ARG A 373 -0.53 4.36 13.73
CA ARG A 373 -1.39 4.92 12.68
C ARG A 373 -2.74 4.21 12.61
N LEU A 374 -2.70 2.89 12.49
CA LEU A 374 -3.90 2.07 12.41
C LEU A 374 -4.61 1.99 13.77
N PHE A 375 -3.85 1.93 14.87
CA PHE A 375 -4.42 1.94 16.22
C PHE A 375 -5.26 3.19 16.46
N LEU A 376 -4.73 4.39 16.22
CA LEU A 376 -5.49 5.63 16.43
C LEU A 376 -6.70 5.71 15.51
N SER A 377 -6.56 5.26 14.25
CA SER A 377 -7.67 5.25 13.31
C SER A 377 -8.79 4.30 13.75
N LEU A 378 -8.45 3.06 14.15
CA LEU A 378 -9.42 2.09 14.65
C LEU A 378 -10.00 2.49 16.01
N ALA A 379 -9.19 3.01 16.94
CA ALA A 379 -9.66 3.41 18.25
C ALA A 379 -10.60 4.62 18.19
N SER A 380 -10.40 5.52 17.23
CA SER A 380 -11.24 6.71 17.08
C SER A 380 -12.53 6.46 16.30
N ALA A 381 -12.52 5.61 15.28
CA ALA A 381 -13.66 5.37 14.40
C ALA A 381 -14.35 4.02 14.61
N GLY A 382 -13.68 3.07 15.27
CA GLY A 382 -14.13 1.68 15.37
C GLY A 382 -14.17 0.96 14.02
N TRP A 383 -14.51 -0.32 14.04
CA TRP A 383 -14.77 -1.08 12.81
C TRP A 383 -15.94 -0.51 12.00
N GLU A 384 -16.94 0.07 12.68
CA GLU A 384 -18.12 0.67 12.05
C GLU A 384 -17.76 1.89 11.21
N GLY A 385 -16.87 2.77 11.69
CA GLY A 385 -16.41 3.93 10.92
C GLY A 385 -15.62 3.52 9.68
N HIS A 386 -14.76 2.51 9.80
CA HIS A 386 -14.06 1.95 8.64
C HIS A 386 -15.02 1.24 7.67
N ALA A 387 -16.02 0.49 8.18
CA ALA A 387 -17.05 -0.10 7.35
C ALA A 387 -17.82 0.96 6.54
N ALA A 388 -18.27 2.03 7.20
CA ALA A 388 -19.00 3.12 6.55
C ALA A 388 -18.16 3.79 5.45
N HIS A 389 -16.86 4.03 5.70
CA HIS A 389 -15.93 4.56 4.69
C HIS A 389 -15.82 3.64 3.46
N ILE A 390 -15.66 2.33 3.68
CA ILE A 390 -15.48 1.32 2.63
C ILE A 390 -16.80 1.12 1.85
N GLU A 391 -17.92 0.98 2.54
CA GLU A 391 -19.24 0.81 1.92
C GLU A 391 -19.63 2.00 1.05
N ARG A 392 -19.38 3.22 1.55
CA ARG A 392 -19.60 4.46 0.76
C ARG A 392 -18.78 4.46 -0.53
N ALA A 393 -17.52 4.02 -0.49
CA ALA A 393 -16.68 3.94 -1.70
C ALA A 393 -17.26 2.95 -2.73
N VAL A 394 -17.79 1.80 -2.28
CA VAL A 394 -18.47 0.83 -3.15
C VAL A 394 -19.76 1.43 -3.75
N GLU A 395 -20.56 2.13 -2.94
CA GLU A 395 -21.76 2.82 -3.42
C GLU A 395 -21.43 3.89 -4.45
N GLN A 396 -20.43 4.72 -4.20
CA GLN A 396 -19.95 5.73 -5.16
C GLN A 396 -19.45 5.08 -6.46
N THR A 397 -18.76 3.95 -6.38
CA THR A 397 -18.32 3.17 -7.52
C THR A 397 -19.51 2.69 -8.38
N ALA A 398 -20.57 2.20 -7.74
CA ALA A 398 -21.79 1.78 -8.43
C ALA A 398 -22.47 2.97 -9.16
N ARG A 399 -22.49 4.16 -8.56
CA ARG A 399 -23.01 5.39 -9.20
C ARG A 399 -22.18 5.81 -10.40
N ILE A 400 -20.84 5.74 -10.31
CA ILE A 400 -19.95 6.02 -11.46
C ILE A 400 -20.23 5.01 -12.58
N ARG A 401 -20.36 3.70 -12.27
CA ARG A 401 -20.73 2.66 -13.24
C ARG A 401 -22.00 3.03 -13.99
N GLN A 402 -23.09 3.30 -13.27
CA GLN A 402 -24.38 3.69 -13.86
C GLN A 402 -24.24 4.93 -14.72
N GLY A 403 -23.51 5.94 -14.25
CA GLY A 403 -23.27 7.17 -14.98
C GLY A 403 -22.50 6.99 -16.29
N LEU A 404 -21.52 6.07 -16.32
CA LEU A 404 -20.75 5.71 -17.51
C LEU A 404 -21.58 4.89 -18.50
N GLU A 405 -22.28 3.85 -18.02
CA GLU A 405 -23.12 2.97 -18.85
C GLU A 405 -24.26 3.76 -19.52
N ALA A 406 -24.90 4.70 -18.81
CA ALA A 406 -25.90 5.61 -19.36
C ALA A 406 -25.36 6.52 -20.49
N ARG A 407 -24.03 6.66 -20.61
CA ARG A 407 -23.33 7.42 -21.64
C ARG A 407 -22.64 6.54 -22.70
N GLY A 408 -23.04 5.28 -22.77
CA GLY A 408 -22.54 4.32 -23.77
C GLY A 408 -21.15 3.75 -23.51
N TRP A 409 -20.63 3.88 -22.29
CA TRP A 409 -19.38 3.22 -21.89
C TRP A 409 -19.62 1.75 -21.56
N SER A 410 -18.58 0.94 -21.72
CA SER A 410 -18.57 -0.46 -21.29
C SER A 410 -17.69 -0.60 -20.04
N VAL A 411 -18.27 -1.02 -18.91
CA VAL A 411 -17.50 -1.41 -17.71
C VAL A 411 -17.26 -2.91 -17.77
N VAL A 412 -16.00 -3.31 -17.89
CA VAL A 412 -15.61 -4.68 -18.28
C VAL A 412 -15.21 -5.58 -17.11
N ASN A 413 -15.10 -5.04 -15.90
CA ASN A 413 -14.85 -5.83 -14.69
C ASN A 413 -16.13 -5.95 -13.83
N ASP A 414 -16.27 -7.08 -13.16
CA ASP A 414 -17.34 -7.34 -12.19
C ASP A 414 -16.72 -7.57 -10.79
N SER A 415 -16.11 -6.49 -10.26
CA SER A 415 -15.49 -6.50 -8.93
C SER A 415 -16.49 -6.08 -7.86
N PRO A 416 -16.52 -6.76 -6.70
CA PRO A 416 -17.29 -6.31 -5.53
C PRO A 416 -16.61 -5.15 -4.78
N LEU A 417 -15.43 -4.72 -5.26
CA LEU A 417 -14.61 -3.70 -4.64
C LEU A 417 -14.76 -2.34 -5.37
N ALA A 418 -14.24 -1.27 -4.77
CA ALA A 418 -14.41 0.10 -5.28
C ALA A 418 -13.45 0.44 -6.44
N VAL A 419 -13.45 -0.35 -7.50
CA VAL A 419 -12.66 -0.12 -8.72
C VAL A 419 -13.45 -0.50 -9.97
N LEU A 420 -13.33 0.33 -11.01
CA LEU A 420 -13.90 0.10 -12.34
C LEU A 420 -12.79 0.04 -13.39
N SER A 421 -12.98 -0.84 -14.37
CA SER A 421 -12.22 -0.91 -15.61
C SER A 421 -13.18 -0.55 -16.76
N ALA A 422 -13.08 0.68 -17.28
CA ALA A 422 -14.03 1.25 -18.23
C ALA A 422 -13.41 1.43 -19.60
N VAL A 423 -14.17 1.09 -20.64
CA VAL A 423 -13.82 1.30 -22.06
C VAL A 423 -14.71 2.41 -22.62
N PRO A 424 -14.15 3.48 -23.19
CA PRO A 424 -14.93 4.58 -23.76
C PRO A 424 -15.64 4.15 -25.04
N PRO A 425 -16.79 4.77 -25.40
CA PRO A 425 -17.38 4.63 -26.73
C PRO A 425 -16.43 5.19 -27.78
N ALA A 426 -16.43 4.61 -28.98
CA ALA A 426 -15.50 4.96 -30.06
C ALA A 426 -15.48 6.46 -30.42
N ALA A 427 -16.59 7.15 -30.27
CA ALA A 427 -16.70 8.60 -30.51
C ALA A 427 -15.81 9.45 -29.59
N LEU A 428 -15.42 8.94 -28.40
CA LEU A 428 -14.54 9.64 -27.47
C LEU A 428 -13.05 9.31 -27.69
N GLY A 429 -12.71 8.38 -28.56
CA GLY A 429 -11.37 7.91 -28.83
C GLY A 429 -10.98 6.68 -28.00
N THR A 430 -9.68 6.46 -27.83
CA THR A 430 -9.14 5.33 -27.06
C THR A 430 -9.11 5.62 -25.55
N ALA A 431 -8.99 4.58 -24.74
CA ALA A 431 -8.80 4.75 -23.29
C ALA A 431 -7.62 5.67 -22.97
N ARG A 432 -6.51 5.53 -23.72
CA ARG A 432 -5.31 6.37 -23.57
C ARG A 432 -5.61 7.85 -23.85
N THR A 433 -6.25 8.17 -24.98
CA THR A 433 -6.53 9.56 -25.35
C THR A 433 -7.50 10.23 -24.38
N VAL A 434 -8.45 9.47 -23.82
CA VAL A 434 -9.35 9.98 -22.78
C VAL A 434 -8.61 10.25 -21.48
N VAL A 435 -7.73 9.33 -21.04
CA VAL A 435 -6.91 9.54 -19.83
C VAL A 435 -6.05 10.80 -19.99
N GLU A 436 -5.32 10.94 -21.10
CA GLU A 436 -4.47 12.09 -21.38
C GLU A 436 -5.27 13.41 -21.28
N ARG A 437 -6.44 13.48 -21.91
CA ARG A 437 -7.32 14.64 -21.84
C ARG A 437 -7.83 14.95 -20.43
N VAL A 438 -8.19 13.94 -19.65
CA VAL A 438 -8.62 14.12 -18.24
C VAL A 438 -7.46 14.67 -17.41
N LEU A 439 -6.25 14.13 -17.56
CA LEU A 439 -5.07 14.57 -16.82
C LEU A 439 -4.66 16.01 -17.22
N GLU A 440 -4.67 16.33 -18.50
CA GLU A 440 -4.40 17.69 -19.01
C GLU A 440 -5.40 18.72 -18.48
N SER A 441 -6.66 18.32 -18.29
CA SER A 441 -7.69 19.21 -17.74
C SER A 441 -7.46 19.58 -16.28
N GLY A 442 -6.66 18.80 -15.54
CA GLY A 442 -6.44 18.94 -14.09
C GLY A 442 -7.68 18.69 -13.22
N ARG A 443 -8.84 18.37 -13.83
CA ARG A 443 -10.13 18.27 -13.12
C ARG A 443 -10.27 17.02 -12.27
N ALA A 444 -9.63 15.91 -12.69
CA ALA A 444 -9.60 14.64 -11.99
C ALA A 444 -8.32 13.88 -12.36
N TRP A 445 -7.99 12.87 -11.57
CA TRP A 445 -6.89 11.95 -11.86
C TRP A 445 -7.42 10.53 -11.99
N VAL A 446 -7.18 9.91 -13.14
CA VAL A 446 -7.51 8.51 -13.46
C VAL A 446 -6.29 7.82 -14.04
N SER A 447 -6.27 6.48 -14.13
CA SER A 447 -5.13 5.75 -14.69
C SER A 447 -5.51 4.91 -15.90
N LEU A 448 -4.57 4.80 -16.84
CA LEU A 448 -4.62 3.78 -17.89
C LEU A 448 -4.18 2.44 -17.29
N ALA A 449 -4.91 1.38 -17.55
CA ALA A 449 -4.59 0.02 -17.17
C ALA A 449 -4.87 -0.94 -18.33
N ARG A 450 -4.45 -2.20 -18.15
CA ARG A 450 -4.80 -3.28 -19.08
C ARG A 450 -5.54 -4.37 -18.33
N PHE A 451 -6.67 -4.78 -18.86
CA PHE A 451 -7.49 -5.86 -18.29
C PHE A 451 -8.02 -6.74 -19.43
N GLU A 452 -7.83 -8.06 -19.33
CA GLU A 452 -8.23 -9.05 -20.34
C GLU A 452 -7.81 -8.61 -21.76
N GLU A 453 -6.50 -8.31 -21.91
CA GLU A 453 -5.87 -7.86 -23.15
C GLU A 453 -6.40 -6.55 -23.75
N ARG A 454 -7.20 -5.77 -23.01
CA ARG A 454 -7.78 -4.48 -23.42
C ARG A 454 -7.19 -3.34 -22.61
N ASP A 455 -6.91 -2.22 -23.28
CA ASP A 455 -6.64 -0.96 -22.59
C ASP A 455 -7.93 -0.42 -22.00
N VAL A 456 -7.91 -0.14 -20.69
CA VAL A 456 -9.05 0.35 -19.93
C VAL A 456 -8.69 1.60 -19.13
N ILE A 457 -9.67 2.43 -18.85
CA ILE A 457 -9.55 3.48 -17.85
C ILE A 457 -9.88 2.84 -16.50
N ARG A 458 -8.92 2.85 -15.60
CA ARG A 458 -9.08 2.36 -14.25
C ARG A 458 -9.46 3.52 -13.34
N ILE A 459 -10.59 3.36 -12.65
CA ILE A 459 -11.17 4.34 -11.74
C ILE A 459 -11.27 3.68 -10.36
N CYS A 460 -10.51 4.17 -9.37
CA CYS A 460 -10.54 3.69 -7.98
C CYS A 460 -11.21 4.73 -7.09
N VAL A 461 -12.19 4.32 -6.32
CA VAL A 461 -12.91 5.20 -5.39
C VAL A 461 -12.51 4.84 -3.97
N THR A 462 -11.47 5.49 -3.45
CA THR A 462 -10.93 5.19 -2.11
C THR A 462 -10.80 6.43 -1.23
N HIS A 463 -10.99 7.62 -1.77
CA HIS A 463 -10.84 8.87 -1.05
C HIS A 463 -12.04 9.13 -0.12
N GLY A 464 -11.77 9.35 1.17
CA GLY A 464 -12.82 9.49 2.18
C GLY A 464 -13.69 10.75 2.08
N GLU A 465 -13.24 11.78 1.36
CA GLU A 465 -13.90 13.08 1.25
C GLU A 465 -14.51 13.34 -0.14
N THR A 466 -14.45 12.39 -1.07
CA THR A 466 -15.09 12.52 -2.38
C THR A 466 -16.60 12.73 -2.23
N SER A 467 -17.11 13.81 -2.82
CA SER A 467 -18.51 14.21 -2.79
C SER A 467 -19.25 13.79 -4.08
N GLU A 468 -20.59 13.95 -4.10
CA GLU A 468 -21.42 13.75 -5.29
C GLU A 468 -21.06 14.73 -6.42
N GLU A 469 -20.65 15.94 -6.06
CA GLU A 469 -20.16 16.93 -7.02
C GLU A 469 -18.87 16.46 -7.68
N ASP A 470 -17.95 15.88 -6.92
CA ASP A 470 -16.69 15.33 -7.45
C ASP A 470 -16.95 14.15 -8.42
N LEU A 471 -17.96 13.30 -8.15
CA LEU A 471 -18.37 12.24 -9.06
C LEU A 471 -18.94 12.82 -10.36
N SER A 472 -19.74 13.88 -10.26
CA SER A 472 -20.30 14.58 -11.44
C SER A 472 -19.19 15.19 -12.29
N ILE A 473 -18.21 15.86 -11.65
CA ILE A 473 -17.04 16.43 -12.31
C ILE A 473 -16.21 15.35 -13.02
N LEU A 474 -16.00 14.19 -12.37
CA LEU A 474 -15.32 13.05 -12.99
C LEU A 474 -16.06 12.58 -14.26
N LEU A 475 -17.37 12.34 -14.17
CA LEU A 475 -18.18 11.88 -15.30
C LEU A 475 -18.16 12.89 -16.46
N GLU A 476 -18.22 14.18 -16.17
CA GLU A 476 -18.07 15.23 -17.18
C GLU A 476 -16.67 15.21 -17.81
N ALA A 477 -15.61 15.10 -17.03
CA ALA A 477 -14.24 15.08 -17.54
C ALA A 477 -13.99 13.89 -18.48
N LEU A 478 -14.55 12.71 -18.14
CA LEU A 478 -14.44 11.50 -18.94
C LEU A 478 -15.24 11.59 -20.27
N THR A 479 -16.35 12.30 -20.28
CA THR A 479 -17.30 12.32 -21.41
C THR A 479 -17.17 13.56 -22.32
N ARG A 480 -16.31 14.51 -21.98
CA ARG A 480 -16.03 15.67 -22.83
C ARG A 480 -15.35 15.24 -24.12
N VAL A 481 -15.86 15.72 -25.27
CA VAL A 481 -15.25 15.54 -26.61
C VAL A 481 -14.10 16.51 -26.78
#